data_96e04776cda3feb078f6be5a8d1d450d
#
_entry.id   96e04776cda3feb078f6be5a8d1d450d
#
_cell.length_a   1.000
_cell.length_b   1.000
_cell.length_c   1.000
_cell.angle_alpha   90.00
_cell.angle_beta   90.00
_cell.angle_gamma   90.00
#
_symmetry.space_group_name_H-M   'P 1'
#
loop_
_entity.id
_entity.type
_entity.pdbx_description
1 polymer ?
#
loop_
_entity_poly.entity_id
_entity_poly.type
_entity_poly.pdbx_seq_one_letter_code
_entity_poly.pdbx_strand_id
1 'polypeptide(L)'
;NGYLCKAKDAYGDSYYYRGNVTNNYVKFADKYWRIVRINGDGTVRVIYDGTSAHANGESSSDRQIGKSAFNSSYNDNAYVGYMYGATGASTYAAAHANTNDSTIKAYIDNWYKANILGTANEEYLADNIFCNDRSISNDNTGTGAGTTRTNYRWYWGPWESGNHNDNMKLICPQQNDAFTVSDTTNGNGALTYPIGLLSTDEIVLAGGWSKENSGYYLYSGQYWWASSPDYFYFVGYNAFVRGVDSDGDAHGHSLVNYSSGGVRPVFNLKAEVLAQGTGTASDPYRI
;
A
#
# COMPACT_ATOMS: atom_id res chain seq x y z
N ASN A 1 -20.54 -3.37 -11.08
CA ASN A 1 -19.77 -3.41 -12.32
C ASN A 1 -18.32 -3.02 -12.01
N GLY A 2 -17.36 -3.66 -12.71
CA GLY A 2 -15.96 -3.29 -12.70
C GLY A 2 -15.64 -2.34 -13.85
N TYR A 3 -14.64 -1.47 -13.62
CA TYR A 3 -14.18 -0.49 -14.60
C TYR A 3 -12.66 -0.56 -14.71
N LEU A 4 -12.14 -0.23 -15.90
CA LEU A 4 -10.74 0.12 -16.12
C LEU A 4 -10.68 1.63 -16.35
N CYS A 5 -9.98 2.32 -15.45
CA CYS A 5 -9.87 3.77 -15.43
C CYS A 5 -8.43 4.19 -15.70
N LYS A 6 -8.22 5.46 -16.05
CA LYS A 6 -6.91 6.02 -16.39
C LYS A 6 -6.52 7.13 -15.42
N ALA A 7 -5.27 7.14 -14.99
CA ALA A 7 -4.61 8.22 -14.27
C ALA A 7 -3.14 8.28 -14.68
N LYS A 8 -2.42 9.31 -14.24
CA LYS A 8 -0.96 9.38 -14.41
C LYS A 8 -0.24 8.92 -13.16
N ASP A 9 0.81 8.14 -13.31
CA ASP A 9 1.82 7.88 -12.30
C ASP A 9 3.17 8.53 -12.68
N ALA A 10 4.23 8.24 -11.93
CA ALA A 10 5.56 8.83 -12.17
C ALA A 10 6.18 8.41 -13.52
N TYR A 11 5.71 7.34 -14.12
CA TYR A 11 6.23 6.76 -15.36
C TYR A 11 5.35 7.04 -16.58
N GLY A 12 4.14 7.59 -16.40
CA GLY A 12 3.27 7.94 -17.50
C GLY A 12 1.79 7.64 -17.25
N ASP A 13 1.09 7.27 -18.31
CA ASP A 13 -0.33 6.89 -18.25
C ASP A 13 -0.49 5.51 -17.63
N SER A 14 -1.16 5.43 -16.50
CA SER A 14 -1.46 4.21 -15.76
C SER A 14 -2.94 3.87 -15.85
N TYR A 15 -3.27 2.57 -15.92
CA TYR A 15 -4.65 2.08 -16.03
C TYR A 15 -4.97 1.23 -14.80
N TYR A 16 -5.93 1.64 -13.99
CA TYR A 16 -6.30 0.97 -12.75
C TYR A 16 -7.68 0.36 -12.79
N TYR A 17 -7.82 -0.78 -12.13
CA TYR A 17 -9.10 -1.45 -11.95
C TYR A 17 -9.89 -0.83 -10.80
N ARG A 18 -11.22 -0.69 -10.98
CA ARG A 18 -12.14 -0.11 -10.01
C ARG A 18 -13.43 -0.91 -9.86
N GLY A 19 -13.85 -1.14 -8.62
CA GLY A 19 -15.14 -1.72 -8.28
C GLY A 19 -15.19 -3.25 -8.34
N ASN A 20 -16.30 -3.81 -8.79
CA ASN A 20 -16.55 -5.25 -8.84
C ASN A 20 -15.91 -5.88 -10.10
N VAL A 21 -14.58 -6.00 -10.08
CA VAL A 21 -13.80 -6.56 -11.20
C VAL A 21 -13.65 -8.06 -11.03
N THR A 22 -13.88 -8.84 -12.08
CA THR A 22 -13.85 -10.31 -12.05
C THR A 22 -12.81 -10.94 -12.99
N ASN A 23 -12.02 -10.10 -13.69
CA ASN A 23 -11.03 -10.53 -14.68
C ASN A 23 -9.65 -9.90 -14.43
N ASN A 24 -9.27 -9.74 -13.17
CA ASN A 24 -7.96 -9.21 -12.76
C ASN A 24 -7.19 -10.16 -11.85
N TYR A 25 -7.47 -11.46 -11.94
CA TYR A 25 -6.73 -12.48 -11.19
C TYR A 25 -5.42 -12.83 -11.90
N VAL A 26 -4.35 -12.98 -11.10
CA VAL A 26 -3.03 -13.46 -11.50
C VAL A 26 -2.66 -14.64 -10.62
N LYS A 27 -2.08 -15.70 -11.20
CA LYS A 27 -1.41 -16.76 -10.47
C LYS A 27 0.10 -16.60 -10.64
N PHE A 28 0.79 -16.30 -9.54
CA PHE A 28 2.22 -16.04 -9.50
C PHE A 28 2.81 -16.60 -8.20
N ALA A 29 3.96 -17.29 -8.29
CA ALA A 29 4.63 -17.93 -7.16
C ALA A 29 3.69 -18.82 -6.32
N ASP A 30 2.87 -19.63 -6.99
CA ASP A 30 1.85 -20.52 -6.41
C ASP A 30 0.80 -19.84 -5.51
N LYS A 31 0.65 -18.54 -5.68
CA LYS A 31 -0.35 -17.72 -4.98
C LYS A 31 -1.26 -17.02 -5.97
N TYR A 32 -2.43 -16.59 -5.47
CA TYR A 32 -3.35 -15.73 -6.18
C TYR A 32 -3.12 -14.27 -5.81
N TRP A 33 -3.20 -13.43 -6.83
CA TRP A 33 -3.02 -11.97 -6.75
C TRP A 33 -4.14 -11.31 -7.51
N ARG A 34 -4.40 -10.03 -7.21
CA ARG A 34 -5.32 -9.20 -7.99
C ARG A 34 -4.55 -8.05 -8.62
N ILE A 35 -4.72 -7.85 -9.92
CA ILE A 35 -4.16 -6.67 -10.59
C ILE A 35 -4.85 -5.43 -10.03
N VAL A 36 -4.05 -4.49 -9.54
CA VAL A 36 -4.50 -3.17 -9.10
C VAL A 36 -4.45 -2.20 -10.27
N ARG A 37 -3.35 -2.18 -11.00
CA ARG A 37 -3.15 -1.33 -12.17
C ARG A 37 -2.03 -1.83 -13.08
N ILE A 38 -2.07 -1.37 -14.33
CA ILE A 38 -0.93 -1.36 -15.24
C ILE A 38 -0.23 -0.02 -15.03
N ASN A 39 1.02 -0.05 -14.66
CA ASN A 39 1.83 1.14 -14.40
C ASN A 39 2.17 1.86 -15.70
N GLY A 40 2.59 3.13 -15.62
CA GLY A 40 2.95 3.93 -16.78
C GLY A 40 4.16 3.41 -17.57
N ASP A 41 5.01 2.57 -16.95
CA ASP A 41 6.11 1.85 -17.60
C ASP A 41 5.70 0.49 -18.21
N GLY A 42 4.42 0.11 -18.12
CA GLY A 42 3.89 -1.15 -18.60
C GLY A 42 4.00 -2.32 -17.63
N THR A 43 4.61 -2.16 -16.47
CA THR A 43 4.64 -3.19 -15.43
C THR A 43 3.28 -3.35 -14.76
N VAL A 44 3.02 -4.51 -14.15
CA VAL A 44 1.72 -4.90 -13.60
C VAL A 44 1.76 -4.88 -12.08
N ARG A 45 1.03 -3.96 -11.45
CA ARG A 45 0.93 -3.89 -9.99
C ARG A 45 -0.11 -4.84 -9.47
N VAL A 46 0.30 -5.74 -8.58
CA VAL A 46 -0.56 -6.79 -8.02
C VAL A 46 -0.50 -6.79 -6.50
N ILE A 47 -1.65 -7.11 -5.86
CA ILE A 47 -1.77 -7.31 -4.41
C ILE A 47 -2.08 -8.77 -4.11
N TYR A 48 -1.50 -9.30 -3.05
CA TYR A 48 -1.75 -10.65 -2.55
C TYR A 48 -3.24 -10.88 -2.25
N ASP A 49 -3.77 -12.01 -2.73
CA ASP A 49 -5.18 -12.37 -2.59
C ASP A 49 -5.43 -13.80 -2.10
N GLY A 50 -4.37 -14.55 -1.73
CA GLY A 50 -4.54 -15.84 -1.07
C GLY A 50 -3.83 -17.01 -1.74
N THR A 51 -4.09 -18.20 -1.21
CA THR A 51 -3.62 -19.48 -1.76
C THR A 51 -4.62 -20.09 -2.73
N SER A 52 -5.84 -19.55 -2.76
CA SER A 52 -6.93 -19.89 -3.70
C SER A 52 -7.55 -18.60 -4.26
N ALA A 53 -8.32 -18.72 -5.35
CA ALA A 53 -9.08 -17.60 -5.88
C ALA A 53 -10.27 -17.26 -4.97
N HIS A 54 -10.38 -16.00 -4.57
CA HIS A 54 -11.49 -15.50 -3.76
C HIS A 54 -12.42 -14.61 -4.59
N ALA A 55 -13.72 -14.86 -4.47
CA ALA A 55 -14.72 -14.01 -5.12
C ALA A 55 -14.81 -12.63 -4.45
N ASN A 56 -15.26 -11.63 -5.21
CA ASN A 56 -15.57 -10.32 -4.63
C ASN A 56 -16.67 -10.46 -3.58
N GLY A 57 -16.54 -9.77 -2.45
CA GLY A 57 -17.47 -9.89 -1.31
C GLY A 57 -17.19 -11.08 -0.37
N GLU A 58 -16.27 -11.96 -0.73
CA GLU A 58 -15.86 -13.07 0.15
C GLU A 58 -14.95 -12.57 1.27
N SER A 59 -15.32 -12.88 2.52
CA SER A 59 -14.48 -12.63 3.69
C SER A 59 -13.55 -13.82 3.93
N SER A 60 -12.25 -13.61 3.90
CA SER A 60 -11.27 -14.67 4.14
C SER A 60 -9.96 -14.11 4.71
N SER A 61 -9.47 -14.78 5.76
CA SER A 61 -8.13 -14.50 6.31
C SER A 61 -6.99 -15.02 5.42
N ASP A 62 -7.27 -15.90 4.44
CA ASP A 62 -6.31 -16.36 3.43
C ASP A 62 -5.84 -15.21 2.52
N ARG A 63 -6.66 -14.15 2.40
CA ARG A 63 -6.34 -12.98 1.57
C ARG A 63 -5.24 -12.06 2.16
N GLN A 64 -4.56 -12.50 3.20
CA GLN A 64 -3.40 -11.85 3.83
C GLN A 64 -2.34 -12.89 4.19
N ILE A 65 -1.06 -12.53 4.13
CA ILE A 65 0.05 -13.44 4.46
C ILE A 65 0.20 -13.69 5.97
N GLY A 66 -0.52 -12.94 6.78
CA GLY A 66 -0.55 -13.00 8.24
C GLY A 66 -0.85 -11.63 8.83
N LYS A 67 -0.48 -11.45 10.09
CA LYS A 67 -0.76 -10.23 10.86
C LYS A 67 0.53 -9.67 11.44
N SER A 68 0.64 -8.33 11.48
CA SER A 68 1.77 -7.61 12.05
C SER A 68 1.32 -6.24 12.57
N ALA A 69 2.05 -5.69 13.52
CA ALA A 69 2.05 -4.26 13.75
C ALA A 69 2.66 -3.54 12.52
N PHE A 70 2.22 -2.32 12.24
CA PHE A 70 2.91 -1.47 11.26
C PHE A 70 4.29 -1.08 11.80
N ASN A 71 4.35 -0.65 13.06
CA ASN A 71 5.59 -0.49 13.81
C ASN A 71 5.38 -0.94 15.26
N SER A 72 6.39 -1.55 15.89
CA SER A 72 6.31 -2.02 17.28
C SER A 72 6.31 -0.86 18.29
N SER A 73 6.87 0.28 17.93
CA SER A 73 6.85 1.52 18.71
C SER A 73 5.90 2.53 18.06
N TYR A 74 5.34 3.45 18.88
CA TYR A 74 4.24 4.33 18.44
C TYR A 74 4.36 5.78 18.91
N ASN A 75 5.33 6.09 19.76
CA ASN A 75 5.42 7.35 20.51
C ASN A 75 6.27 8.44 19.84
N ASP A 76 6.41 8.37 18.52
CA ASP A 76 7.14 9.36 17.71
C ASP A 76 6.54 9.45 16.30
N ASN A 77 6.60 10.63 15.68
CA ASN A 77 6.19 10.84 14.30
C ASN A 77 6.95 9.95 13.30
N ALA A 78 8.20 9.60 13.58
CA ALA A 78 8.99 8.70 12.74
C ALA A 78 8.27 7.36 12.47
N TYR A 79 7.51 6.85 13.42
CA TYR A 79 6.90 5.52 13.35
C TYR A 79 5.73 5.36 12.38
N VAL A 80 5.26 6.44 11.73
CA VAL A 80 4.30 6.33 10.61
C VAL A 80 4.96 5.90 9.31
N GLY A 81 6.31 5.85 9.27
CA GLY A 81 7.08 5.50 8.10
C GLY A 81 7.14 4.00 7.82
N TYR A 82 7.00 3.60 6.56
CA TYR A 82 7.36 2.25 6.08
C TYR A 82 8.85 1.96 6.30
N MET A 83 9.68 2.98 6.10
CA MET A 83 10.99 3.15 6.71
C MET A 83 11.01 4.48 7.45
N TYR A 84 11.87 4.62 8.47
CA TYR A 84 11.91 5.82 9.29
C TYR A 84 13.35 6.21 9.63
N GLY A 85 13.51 7.42 10.15
CA GLY A 85 14.81 7.98 10.54
C GLY A 85 15.03 7.98 12.04
N ALA A 86 15.53 9.09 12.58
CA ALA A 86 15.81 9.23 14.01
C ALA A 86 14.53 9.54 14.80
N THR A 87 14.30 8.79 15.89
CA THR A 87 13.27 9.11 16.87
C THR A 87 13.74 10.27 17.78
N GLY A 88 12.79 11.08 18.27
CA GLY A 88 13.10 12.29 19.02
C GLY A 88 13.71 13.41 18.15
N ALA A 89 13.71 13.25 16.84
CA ALA A 89 14.22 14.26 15.92
C ALA A 89 13.44 15.58 16.02
N SER A 90 14.14 16.69 15.86
CA SER A 90 13.53 18.04 15.84
C SER A 90 13.13 18.50 14.42
N THR A 91 13.49 17.74 13.37
CA THR A 91 13.20 18.08 11.98
C THR A 91 12.52 16.93 11.26
N TYR A 92 11.67 17.28 10.30
CA TYR A 92 11.00 16.33 9.40
C TYR A 92 12.00 15.44 8.67
N ALA A 93 13.03 16.02 8.09
CA ALA A 93 14.04 15.27 7.33
C ALA A 93 14.75 14.21 8.17
N ALA A 94 15.09 14.52 9.43
CA ALA A 94 15.74 13.55 10.31
C ALA A 94 14.78 12.43 10.78
N ALA A 95 13.51 12.75 11.06
CA ALA A 95 12.50 11.77 11.43
C ALA A 95 12.19 10.79 10.28
N HIS A 96 12.29 11.26 9.03
CA HIS A 96 11.90 10.51 7.82
C HIS A 96 13.09 10.13 6.92
N ALA A 97 14.30 9.97 7.48
CA ALA A 97 15.53 9.69 6.72
C ALA A 97 15.65 8.27 6.16
N ASN A 98 14.66 7.39 6.33
CA ASN A 98 14.61 6.02 5.79
C ASN A 98 15.82 5.14 6.16
N THR A 99 16.35 5.27 7.36
CA THR A 99 17.53 4.52 7.84
C THR A 99 17.19 3.27 8.63
N ASN A 100 15.92 3.12 9.02
CA ASN A 100 15.43 1.99 9.81
C ASN A 100 14.18 1.40 9.16
N ASP A 101 14.07 0.08 9.20
CA ASP A 101 12.88 -0.64 8.75
C ASP A 101 11.77 -0.58 9.81
N SER A 102 10.52 -0.38 9.39
CA SER A 102 9.37 -0.61 10.26
C SER A 102 9.17 -2.11 10.51
N THR A 103 8.36 -2.45 11.51
CA THR A 103 8.03 -3.85 11.82
C THR A 103 7.35 -4.54 10.63
N ILE A 104 6.42 -3.85 9.96
CA ILE A 104 5.72 -4.41 8.80
C ILE A 104 6.65 -4.60 7.61
N LYS A 105 7.60 -3.69 7.36
CA LYS A 105 8.59 -3.86 6.31
C LYS A 105 9.45 -5.09 6.56
N ALA A 106 9.99 -5.25 7.76
CA ALA A 106 10.79 -6.42 8.14
C ALA A 106 9.96 -7.72 8.00
N TYR A 107 8.67 -7.70 8.34
CA TYR A 107 7.75 -8.84 8.17
C TYR A 107 7.58 -9.22 6.71
N ILE A 108 7.33 -8.23 5.83
CA ILE A 108 7.15 -8.42 4.39
C ILE A 108 8.46 -8.89 3.73
N ASP A 109 9.59 -8.30 4.09
CA ASP A 109 10.91 -8.69 3.58
C ASP A 109 11.26 -10.15 3.97
N ASN A 110 10.92 -10.59 5.17
CA ASN A 110 11.11 -11.97 5.59
C ASN A 110 10.21 -12.94 4.80
N TRP A 111 8.97 -12.54 4.52
CA TRP A 111 8.10 -13.33 3.65
C TRP A 111 8.65 -13.41 2.22
N TYR A 112 9.19 -12.30 1.67
CA TYR A 112 9.86 -12.28 0.37
C TYR A 112 11.03 -13.27 0.32
N LYS A 113 11.90 -13.23 1.31
CA LYS A 113 13.04 -14.15 1.43
C LYS A 113 12.61 -15.61 1.42
N ALA A 114 11.52 -15.93 2.09
CA ALA A 114 11.04 -17.32 2.22
C ALA A 114 10.30 -17.84 0.99
N ASN A 115 9.74 -16.96 0.13
CA ASN A 115 8.82 -17.37 -0.94
C ASN A 115 9.31 -17.01 -2.36
N ILE A 116 10.18 -16.00 -2.48
CA ILE A 116 10.56 -15.43 -3.78
C ILE A 116 12.06 -15.45 -4.03
N LEU A 117 12.85 -15.01 -3.03
CA LEU A 117 14.29 -14.83 -3.18
C LEU A 117 14.98 -16.13 -3.64
N GLY A 118 15.74 -16.05 -4.72
CA GLY A 118 16.47 -17.18 -5.29
C GLY A 118 15.61 -18.19 -6.05
N THR A 119 14.29 -17.92 -6.24
CA THR A 119 13.42 -18.73 -7.10
C THR A 119 13.38 -18.17 -8.52
N ALA A 120 12.90 -18.97 -9.49
CA ALA A 120 12.68 -18.49 -10.86
C ALA A 120 11.65 -17.35 -10.95
N ASN A 121 10.79 -17.19 -9.95
CA ASN A 121 9.82 -16.12 -9.93
C ASN A 121 10.45 -14.73 -9.75
N GLU A 122 11.64 -14.64 -9.17
CA GLU A 122 12.31 -13.38 -8.89
C GLU A 122 12.61 -12.59 -10.17
N GLU A 123 12.89 -13.25 -11.28
CA GLU A 123 13.18 -12.61 -12.56
C GLU A 123 12.00 -11.84 -13.17
N TYR A 124 10.78 -12.13 -12.75
CA TYR A 124 9.56 -11.47 -13.22
C TYR A 124 9.17 -10.25 -12.40
N LEU A 125 9.91 -9.94 -11.35
CA LEU A 125 9.67 -8.74 -10.56
C LEU A 125 10.25 -7.51 -11.26
N ALA A 126 9.55 -6.38 -11.08
CA ALA A 126 9.97 -5.07 -11.58
C ALA A 126 10.13 -4.10 -10.40
N ASP A 127 11.16 -3.25 -10.49
CA ASP A 127 11.34 -2.15 -9.56
C ASP A 127 10.43 -0.99 -9.97
N ASN A 128 9.44 -0.67 -9.15
CA ASN A 128 8.53 0.44 -9.34
C ASN A 128 8.08 0.95 -7.96
N ILE A 129 7.59 2.19 -7.90
CA ILE A 129 7.35 2.94 -6.67
C ILE A 129 6.28 2.29 -5.77
N PHE A 130 6.60 2.15 -4.48
CA PHE A 130 5.65 1.99 -3.39
C PHE A 130 5.60 3.29 -2.59
N CYS A 131 4.46 3.98 -2.57
CA CYS A 131 4.36 5.30 -1.93
C CYS A 131 3.92 5.18 -0.47
N ASN A 132 4.73 5.73 0.44
CA ASN A 132 4.38 5.98 1.85
C ASN A 132 4.29 7.50 2.06
N ASP A 133 3.30 8.14 1.45
CA ASP A 133 3.15 9.59 1.44
C ASP A 133 3.02 10.17 2.85
N ARG A 134 4.10 10.72 3.38
CA ARG A 134 4.20 11.37 4.68
C ARG A 134 4.02 12.89 4.60
N SER A 135 3.48 13.40 3.51
CA SER A 135 3.18 14.83 3.36
C SER A 135 2.29 15.31 4.49
N ILE A 136 2.64 16.45 5.08
CA ILE A 136 1.83 17.10 6.10
C ILE A 136 0.55 17.64 5.46
N SER A 137 -0.57 17.54 6.16
CA SER A 137 -1.85 18.05 5.70
C SER A 137 -1.84 19.57 5.49
N ASN A 138 -2.69 20.04 4.59
CA ASN A 138 -2.83 21.48 4.29
C ASN A 138 -3.41 22.31 5.46
N ASP A 139 -3.96 21.68 6.49
CA ASP A 139 -4.39 22.36 7.72
C ASP A 139 -3.21 22.79 8.60
N ASN A 140 -2.00 22.50 8.17
CA ASN A 140 -0.71 22.95 8.70
C ASN A 140 -0.54 22.68 10.19
N THR A 141 -0.91 21.51 10.66
CA THR A 141 -0.66 21.09 12.03
C THR A 141 0.59 20.25 12.13
N GLY A 142 1.55 20.71 12.93
CA GLY A 142 2.75 19.97 13.32
C GLY A 142 3.89 20.01 12.31
N THR A 143 4.99 19.41 12.71
CA THR A 143 6.26 19.40 11.94
C THR A 143 6.61 18.03 11.36
N GLY A 144 5.83 16.99 11.66
CA GLY A 144 6.14 15.62 11.26
C GLY A 144 7.37 15.04 11.98
N ALA A 145 7.77 15.58 13.14
CA ALA A 145 8.98 15.18 13.83
C ALA A 145 8.75 15.08 15.36
N GLY A 146 9.47 14.16 16.00
CA GLY A 146 9.42 13.92 17.43
C GLY A 146 7.98 13.70 17.90
N THR A 147 7.59 14.39 18.98
CA THR A 147 6.26 14.24 19.60
C THR A 147 5.31 15.38 19.28
N THR A 148 5.54 16.14 18.21
CA THR A 148 4.63 17.21 17.81
C THR A 148 3.38 16.63 17.16
N ARG A 149 2.20 17.16 17.54
CA ARG A 149 0.95 16.81 16.85
C ARG A 149 1.12 17.10 15.36
N THR A 150 0.85 16.09 14.54
CA THR A 150 0.96 16.21 13.10
C THR A 150 -0.23 15.54 12.45
N ASN A 151 -0.90 16.24 11.53
CA ASN A 151 -1.87 15.64 10.63
C ASN A 151 -1.18 15.42 9.29
N TYR A 152 -1.14 14.18 8.84
CA TYR A 152 -0.65 13.85 7.50
C TYR A 152 -1.78 14.04 6.48
N ARG A 153 -1.45 14.04 5.18
CA ARG A 153 -2.41 14.35 4.11
C ARG A 153 -3.73 13.58 4.21
N TRP A 154 -3.70 12.37 4.72
CA TRP A 154 -4.87 11.52 4.86
C TRP A 154 -5.66 11.70 6.15
N TYR A 155 -5.27 12.55 7.09
CA TYR A 155 -5.92 12.71 8.39
C TYR A 155 -7.41 13.04 8.25
N TRP A 156 -7.75 14.08 7.49
CA TRP A 156 -9.13 14.39 7.18
C TRP A 156 -9.59 13.80 5.85
N GLY A 157 -8.69 13.27 5.09
CA GLY A 157 -8.94 12.71 3.77
C GLY A 157 -9.62 13.69 2.81
N PRO A 158 -9.55 13.46 1.53
CA PRO A 158 -10.28 14.28 0.56
C PRO A 158 -11.80 14.14 0.67
N TRP A 159 -12.29 13.11 1.35
CA TRP A 159 -13.72 12.88 1.53
C TRP A 159 -14.41 13.75 2.59
N GLU A 160 -13.72 14.24 3.61
CA GLU A 160 -14.35 15.07 4.66
C GLU A 160 -14.51 16.53 4.26
N SER A 161 -13.65 17.01 3.35
CA SER A 161 -13.72 18.38 2.82
C SER A 161 -14.76 18.61 1.71
N GLY A 162 -15.52 17.57 1.30
CA GLY A 162 -16.47 17.65 0.20
C GLY A 162 -15.86 17.64 -1.21
N ASN A 163 -14.53 17.65 -1.34
CA ASN A 163 -13.80 17.64 -2.62
C ASN A 163 -13.18 16.26 -2.88
N HIS A 164 -14.04 15.29 -3.08
CA HIS A 164 -13.70 13.86 -3.04
C HIS A 164 -12.89 13.34 -4.23
N ASN A 165 -12.80 14.05 -5.35
CA ASN A 165 -12.26 13.51 -6.59
C ASN A 165 -10.91 14.08 -7.01
N ASP A 166 -10.48 15.21 -6.46
CA ASP A 166 -9.38 15.98 -7.02
C ASP A 166 -8.01 15.68 -6.40
N ASN A 167 -7.96 14.83 -5.38
CA ASN A 167 -6.75 14.66 -4.56
C ASN A 167 -6.14 13.25 -4.55
N MET A 168 -6.74 12.27 -5.26
CA MET A 168 -6.15 10.93 -5.40
C MET A 168 -4.96 11.00 -6.35
N LYS A 169 -3.81 10.49 -5.90
CA LYS A 169 -2.56 10.58 -6.64
C LYS A 169 -1.92 9.21 -6.80
N LEU A 170 -1.55 8.84 -8.02
CA LEU A 170 -0.63 7.74 -8.28
C LEU A 170 0.83 8.21 -8.33
N ILE A 171 1.06 9.52 -8.42
CA ILE A 171 2.38 10.13 -8.28
C ILE A 171 2.63 10.36 -6.79
N CYS A 172 3.69 9.78 -6.25
CA CYS A 172 4.10 10.00 -4.86
C CYS A 172 4.55 11.46 -4.70
N PRO A 173 3.96 12.25 -3.77
CA PRO A 173 4.22 13.69 -3.70
C PRO A 173 5.66 14.05 -3.32
N GLN A 174 6.36 13.15 -2.62
CA GLN A 174 7.74 13.35 -2.18
C GLN A 174 8.60 12.17 -2.65
N GLN A 175 9.73 12.45 -3.29
CA GLN A 175 10.66 11.41 -3.73
C GLN A 175 11.19 10.56 -2.55
N ASN A 176 11.40 11.19 -1.39
CA ASN A 176 11.83 10.49 -0.17
C ASN A 176 10.83 9.41 0.30
N ASP A 177 9.55 9.53 -0.09
CA ASP A 177 8.46 8.62 0.26
C ASP A 177 8.13 7.61 -0.87
N ALA A 178 8.82 7.75 -2.00
CA ALA A 178 8.66 6.92 -3.20
C ALA A 178 9.65 5.76 -3.16
N PHE A 179 9.27 4.68 -2.48
CA PHE A 179 10.16 3.55 -2.22
C PHE A 179 10.39 2.68 -3.45
N THR A 180 11.67 2.51 -3.81
CA THR A 180 12.18 1.68 -4.91
C THR A 180 13.47 0.98 -4.47
N VAL A 181 13.92 -0.02 -5.22
CA VAL A 181 15.19 -0.73 -4.95
C VAL A 181 16.37 0.01 -5.58
N SER A 182 16.28 0.37 -6.85
CA SER A 182 17.39 0.92 -7.64
C SER A 182 17.03 2.21 -8.39
N ASP A 183 15.75 2.47 -8.64
CA ASP A 183 15.33 3.73 -9.28
C ASP A 183 15.49 4.90 -8.29
N THR A 184 16.50 5.74 -8.55
CA THR A 184 16.74 6.97 -7.80
C THR A 184 16.36 8.23 -8.60
N THR A 185 15.75 8.05 -9.77
CA THR A 185 15.21 9.14 -10.59
C THR A 185 13.80 9.50 -10.16
N ASN A 186 12.92 8.52 -10.08
CA ASN A 186 11.52 8.68 -9.67
C ASN A 186 11.28 8.22 -8.23
N GLY A 187 12.15 7.36 -7.71
CA GLY A 187 12.09 6.80 -6.36
C GLY A 187 13.29 7.17 -5.50
N ASN A 188 13.38 6.57 -4.32
CA ASN A 188 14.39 6.86 -3.31
C ASN A 188 15.53 5.81 -3.22
N GLY A 189 15.41 4.66 -3.89
CA GLY A 189 16.41 3.59 -3.86
C GLY A 189 16.65 2.95 -2.48
N ALA A 190 15.72 3.08 -1.54
CA ALA A 190 15.93 2.65 -0.15
C ALA A 190 15.52 1.20 0.15
N LEU A 191 14.80 0.53 -0.76
CA LEU A 191 14.34 -0.84 -0.54
C LEU A 191 15.45 -1.85 -0.79
N THR A 192 15.44 -2.93 -0.01
CA THR A 192 16.26 -4.13 -0.28
C THR A 192 15.58 -5.04 -1.30
N TYR A 193 14.26 -5.15 -1.26
CA TYR A 193 13.46 -6.02 -2.12
C TYR A 193 12.31 -5.25 -2.77
N PRO A 194 11.89 -5.61 -4.00
CA PRO A 194 10.83 -4.92 -4.75
C PRO A 194 9.43 -5.35 -4.26
N ILE A 195 9.16 -5.12 -2.98
CA ILE A 195 7.91 -5.48 -2.32
C ILE A 195 7.46 -4.37 -1.36
N GLY A 196 6.16 -4.13 -1.28
CA GLY A 196 5.61 -3.08 -0.43
C GLY A 196 4.12 -3.26 -0.11
N LEU A 197 3.44 -2.16 0.14
CA LEU A 197 2.01 -2.06 0.42
C LEU A 197 1.33 -1.11 -0.56
N LEU A 198 -0.01 -1.18 -0.68
CA LEU A 198 -0.79 -0.15 -1.37
C LEU A 198 -0.85 1.13 -0.53
N SER A 199 -0.81 2.27 -1.22
CA SER A 199 -1.22 3.54 -0.63
C SER A 199 -2.75 3.63 -0.51
N THR A 200 -3.24 4.50 0.37
CA THR A 200 -4.68 4.77 0.47
C THR A 200 -5.23 5.36 -0.84
N ASP A 201 -4.43 6.12 -1.60
CA ASP A 201 -4.82 6.61 -2.93
C ASP A 201 -5.18 5.46 -3.87
N GLU A 202 -4.35 4.42 -3.95
CA GLU A 202 -4.58 3.24 -4.79
C GLU A 202 -5.83 2.48 -4.34
N ILE A 203 -6.06 2.35 -3.03
CA ILE A 203 -7.23 1.68 -2.45
C ILE A 203 -8.51 2.43 -2.80
N VAL A 204 -8.51 3.76 -2.68
CA VAL A 204 -9.66 4.61 -3.03
C VAL A 204 -9.94 4.59 -4.53
N LEU A 205 -8.91 4.65 -5.36
CA LEU A 205 -9.05 4.50 -6.81
C LEU A 205 -9.62 3.14 -7.18
N ALA A 206 -9.25 2.07 -6.47
CA ALA A 206 -9.80 0.72 -6.67
C ALA A 206 -11.28 0.59 -6.24
N GLY A 207 -11.84 1.56 -5.52
CA GLY A 207 -13.24 1.57 -5.09
C GLY A 207 -13.45 1.57 -3.59
N GLY A 208 -12.38 1.57 -2.78
CA GLY A 208 -12.45 1.80 -1.35
C GLY A 208 -12.97 3.21 -1.08
N TRP A 209 -13.79 3.37 -0.04
CA TRP A 209 -14.40 4.66 0.31
C TRP A 209 -14.58 4.78 1.82
N SER A 210 -15.03 5.93 2.32
CA SER A 210 -15.36 6.16 3.72
C SER A 210 -16.73 5.60 4.12
N LYS A 211 -17.06 4.41 3.68
CA LYS A 211 -18.29 3.66 4.00
C LYS A 211 -18.07 2.19 3.73
N GLU A 212 -18.90 1.36 4.37
CA GLU A 212 -18.98 -0.07 4.06
C GLU A 212 -19.03 -0.32 2.55
N ASN A 213 -18.11 -1.11 2.05
CA ASN A 213 -18.07 -1.53 0.67
C ASN A 213 -17.50 -2.95 0.54
N SER A 214 -18.35 -3.94 0.57
CA SER A 214 -17.96 -5.32 0.28
C SER A 214 -17.94 -5.64 -1.22
N GLY A 215 -18.37 -4.70 -2.08
CA GLY A 215 -18.57 -4.94 -3.51
C GLY A 215 -17.35 -4.71 -4.39
N TYR A 216 -16.19 -4.27 -3.87
CA TYR A 216 -15.00 -4.07 -4.67
C TYR A 216 -13.96 -5.19 -4.46
N TYR A 217 -13.11 -5.39 -5.45
CA TYR A 217 -12.22 -6.56 -5.50
C TYR A 217 -11.14 -6.60 -4.40
N LEU A 218 -10.83 -5.48 -3.73
CA LEU A 218 -9.87 -5.44 -2.62
C LEU A 218 -10.49 -5.80 -1.27
N TYR A 219 -11.83 -5.82 -1.15
CA TYR A 219 -12.50 -6.26 0.06
C TYR A 219 -12.04 -7.67 0.48
N SER A 220 -11.75 -7.86 1.75
CA SER A 220 -11.29 -9.14 2.29
C SER A 220 -12.04 -9.59 3.54
N GLY A 221 -12.93 -8.76 4.08
CA GLY A 221 -13.62 -9.02 5.35
C GLY A 221 -12.69 -9.03 6.57
N GLN A 222 -11.47 -8.52 6.42
CA GLN A 222 -10.46 -8.44 7.47
C GLN A 222 -9.88 -7.02 7.47
N TYR A 223 -9.47 -6.51 8.64
CA TYR A 223 -8.64 -5.30 8.70
C TYR A 223 -7.26 -5.59 8.11
N TRP A 224 -6.74 -4.70 7.26
CA TRP A 224 -5.38 -4.78 6.72
C TRP A 224 -4.76 -3.39 6.50
N TRP A 225 -3.42 -3.32 6.62
CA TRP A 225 -2.66 -2.08 6.54
C TRP A 225 -2.55 -1.54 5.11
N ALA A 226 -2.76 -0.23 4.96
CA ALA A 226 -2.22 0.56 3.86
C ALA A 226 -0.84 1.12 4.24
N SER A 227 -0.15 1.75 3.29
CA SER A 227 1.12 2.42 3.58
C SER A 227 0.97 3.86 4.04
N SER A 228 -0.20 4.48 3.90
CA SER A 228 -0.38 5.91 4.11
C SER A 228 -0.52 6.28 5.58
N PRO A 229 0.30 7.21 6.12
CA PRO A 229 0.11 7.80 7.43
C PRO A 229 -1.23 8.52 7.57
N ASP A 230 -1.76 8.53 8.79
CA ASP A 230 -2.96 9.29 9.14
C ASP A 230 -2.60 10.53 9.97
N TYR A 231 -2.22 10.34 11.21
CA TYR A 231 -1.82 11.43 12.09
C TYR A 231 -0.92 10.94 13.23
N PHE A 232 -0.29 11.91 13.90
CA PHE A 232 0.34 11.73 15.19
C PHE A 232 -0.38 12.60 16.23
N TYR A 233 -0.89 11.95 17.27
CA TYR A 233 -1.63 12.62 18.32
C TYR A 233 -0.77 12.80 19.56
N PHE A 234 -0.56 14.06 20.00
CA PHE A 234 0.34 14.36 21.10
C PHE A 234 -0.19 13.96 22.48
N VAL A 235 -1.51 13.88 22.68
CA VAL A 235 -2.11 13.32 23.89
C VAL A 235 -1.99 11.81 23.83
N GLY A 236 -1.11 11.24 24.64
CA GLY A 236 -0.75 9.83 24.61
C GLY A 236 0.38 9.49 23.63
N TYR A 237 0.86 10.45 22.82
CA TYR A 237 1.97 10.26 21.88
C TYR A 237 1.76 9.07 20.95
N ASN A 238 0.76 9.13 20.12
CA ASN A 238 0.32 7.99 19.32
C ASN A 238 0.43 8.25 17.83
N ALA A 239 1.20 7.42 17.14
CA ALA A 239 1.29 7.38 15.67
C ALA A 239 0.20 6.46 15.09
N PHE A 240 -0.49 6.93 14.04
CA PHE A 240 -1.56 6.20 13.35
C PHE A 240 -1.27 6.10 11.85
N VAL A 241 -1.61 4.95 11.29
CA VAL A 241 -1.51 4.64 9.86
C VAL A 241 -2.85 4.12 9.36
N ARG A 242 -3.18 4.43 8.12
CA ARG A 242 -4.42 4.01 7.46
C ARG A 242 -4.44 2.51 7.18
N GLY A 243 -5.63 1.99 7.07
CA GLY A 243 -5.92 0.64 6.67
C GLY A 243 -7.30 0.53 6.04
N VAL A 244 -7.68 -0.67 5.68
CA VAL A 244 -9.04 -1.00 5.25
C VAL A 244 -9.69 -1.80 6.35
N ASP A 245 -10.87 -1.38 6.79
CA ASP A 245 -11.63 -2.08 7.83
C ASP A 245 -12.27 -3.37 7.30
N SER A 246 -12.73 -4.20 8.22
CA SER A 246 -13.35 -5.50 7.89
C SER A 246 -14.64 -5.39 7.09
N ASP A 247 -15.29 -4.24 7.05
CA ASP A 247 -16.45 -3.93 6.22
C ASP A 247 -16.09 -3.34 4.84
N GLY A 248 -14.77 -3.15 4.57
CA GLY A 248 -14.25 -2.62 3.32
C GLY A 248 -14.10 -1.11 3.28
N ASP A 249 -14.33 -0.43 4.40
CA ASP A 249 -14.10 1.01 4.54
C ASP A 249 -12.59 1.33 4.48
N ALA A 250 -12.18 2.15 3.53
CA ALA A 250 -10.80 2.60 3.37
C ALA A 250 -10.44 3.80 4.28
N HIS A 251 -11.37 4.26 5.11
CA HIS A 251 -11.15 5.30 6.11
C HIS A 251 -10.58 4.74 7.43
N GLY A 252 -10.50 3.41 7.56
CA GLY A 252 -9.93 2.75 8.72
C GLY A 252 -8.53 3.26 9.05
N HIS A 253 -8.23 3.40 10.32
CA HIS A 253 -6.89 3.67 10.82
C HIS A 253 -6.67 2.97 12.16
N SER A 254 -5.43 2.66 12.45
CA SER A 254 -5.06 2.05 13.73
C SER A 254 -3.74 2.60 14.23
N LEU A 255 -3.55 2.49 15.54
CA LEU A 255 -2.25 2.66 16.16
C LEU A 255 -1.22 1.78 15.45
N VAL A 256 -0.06 2.34 15.12
CA VAL A 256 0.98 1.59 14.40
C VAL A 256 1.42 0.31 15.10
N ASN A 257 1.28 0.21 16.42
CA ASN A 257 1.62 -0.99 17.20
C ASN A 257 0.45 -2.01 17.32
N TYR A 258 -0.65 -1.82 16.60
CA TYR A 258 -1.73 -2.80 16.54
C TYR A 258 -1.27 -4.07 15.83
N SER A 259 -0.98 -5.11 16.61
CA SER A 259 -0.34 -6.35 16.13
C SER A 259 -1.27 -7.28 15.34
N SER A 260 -2.58 -7.01 15.33
CA SER A 260 -3.58 -7.83 14.61
C SER A 260 -3.94 -7.29 13.23
N GLY A 261 -3.24 -6.26 12.74
CA GLY A 261 -3.44 -5.74 11.39
C GLY A 261 -2.95 -6.71 10.33
N GLY A 262 -3.80 -7.03 9.35
CA GLY A 262 -3.49 -7.92 8.25
C GLY A 262 -2.42 -7.35 7.33
N VAL A 263 -1.63 -8.22 6.71
CA VAL A 263 -0.56 -7.84 5.78
C VAL A 263 -0.87 -8.42 4.41
N ARG A 264 -1.04 -7.54 3.43
CA ARG A 264 -1.27 -7.88 2.02
C ARG A 264 -0.15 -7.28 1.17
N PRO A 265 0.92 -8.03 0.90
CA PRO A 265 2.05 -7.52 0.12
C PRO A 265 1.65 -7.21 -1.32
N VAL A 266 2.40 -6.30 -1.91
CA VAL A 266 2.23 -5.79 -3.27
C VAL A 266 3.52 -5.98 -4.04
N PHE A 267 3.39 -6.46 -5.28
CA PHE A 267 4.48 -6.53 -6.25
C PHE A 267 4.20 -5.64 -7.46
N ASN A 268 5.26 -5.33 -8.19
CA ASN A 268 5.19 -4.92 -9.59
C ASN A 268 5.82 -6.05 -10.42
N LEU A 269 5.05 -6.60 -11.36
CA LEU A 269 5.47 -7.71 -12.20
C LEU A 269 5.74 -7.21 -13.62
N LYS A 270 6.66 -7.83 -14.33
CA LYS A 270 6.84 -7.61 -15.76
C LYS A 270 5.58 -8.02 -16.53
N ALA A 271 5.35 -7.41 -17.70
CA ALA A 271 4.12 -7.63 -18.48
C ALA A 271 3.94 -9.09 -18.94
N GLU A 272 5.01 -9.88 -19.01
CA GLU A 272 4.97 -11.30 -19.38
C GLU A 272 4.04 -12.13 -18.49
N VAL A 273 3.76 -11.69 -17.27
CA VAL A 273 2.78 -12.34 -16.38
C VAL A 273 1.36 -12.38 -16.96
N LEU A 274 1.08 -11.56 -17.97
CA LEU A 274 -0.20 -11.53 -18.70
C LEU A 274 -0.20 -12.39 -19.96
N ALA A 275 0.84 -13.20 -20.21
CA ALA A 275 1.01 -13.93 -21.48
C ALA A 275 -0.05 -15.01 -21.68
N GLN A 276 -0.57 -15.61 -20.62
CA GLN A 276 -1.57 -16.68 -20.68
C GLN A 276 -2.74 -16.36 -19.74
N GLY A 277 -3.91 -16.97 -20.04
CA GLY A 277 -5.12 -16.83 -19.22
C GLY A 277 -5.98 -15.63 -19.64
N THR A 278 -7.15 -15.56 -19.03
CA THR A 278 -8.17 -14.51 -19.28
C THR A 278 -8.36 -13.59 -18.08
N GLY A 279 -7.60 -13.82 -17.02
CA GLY A 279 -7.68 -13.04 -15.77
C GLY A 279 -8.86 -13.38 -14.89
N THR A 280 -9.67 -14.38 -15.23
CA THR A 280 -10.77 -14.86 -14.38
C THR A 280 -10.28 -15.76 -13.25
N ALA A 281 -11.12 -15.99 -12.23
CA ALA A 281 -10.78 -16.87 -11.13
C ALA A 281 -10.47 -18.32 -11.57
N SER A 282 -11.16 -18.81 -12.62
CA SER A 282 -10.95 -20.13 -13.20
C SER A 282 -9.82 -20.22 -14.21
N ASP A 283 -9.40 -19.08 -14.78
CA ASP A 283 -8.32 -18.98 -15.76
C ASP A 283 -7.51 -17.68 -15.50
N PRO A 284 -6.77 -17.61 -14.36
CA PRO A 284 -5.99 -16.42 -14.02
C PRO A 284 -4.87 -16.17 -15.02
N TYR A 285 -4.46 -14.91 -15.15
CA TYR A 285 -3.23 -14.60 -15.87
C TYR A 285 -2.04 -15.34 -15.25
N ARG A 286 -1.12 -15.78 -16.09
CA ARG A 286 0.10 -16.50 -15.69
C ARG A 286 1.17 -16.44 -16.79
N ILE A 287 2.38 -16.78 -16.43
CA ILE A 287 3.52 -16.93 -17.33
C ILE A 287 3.43 -18.25 -18.05
#